data_98af27d7aca38d37fe6c6dd34472992c
#
_entry.id   98af27d7aca38d37fe6c6dd34472992c
#
_cell.length_a   1.000
_cell.length_b   1.000
_cell.length_c   1.000
_cell.angle_alpha   90.00
_cell.angle_beta   90.00
_cell.angle_gamma   90.00
#
_symmetry.space_group_name_H-M   'P 1'
#
loop_
_entity.id
_entity.type
_entity.pdbx_description
1 polymer ?
#
loop_
_entity_poly.entity_id
_entity_poly.type
_entity_poly.pdbx_seq_one_letter_code
_entity_poly.pdbx_strand_id
1 'polypeptide(L)'
;MILNYLMKLFVSIFTLKKIPTLSWSSFNTLNLKPKSITLLYLIFGLILCGLGETILIAASAGVSPWTVLAQGLSVKTGYSIGLTTFIVSICVLCLWIPLKQKPGIGTILNTIIVPVVIDVSLPFLPTPELIVFQILQVIIGVVILGLGIGFYLIANLGPGPRDGLMTG
;
A
#
# COMPACT_ATOMS: atom_id res chain seq x y z
N MET A 1 24.58 26.69 -13.56
CA MET A 1 25.00 25.44 -14.21
C MET A 1 24.99 24.25 -13.23
N ILE A 2 25.63 24.36 -12.07
CA ILE A 2 25.70 23.28 -11.03
C ILE A 2 24.31 22.87 -10.48
N LEU A 3 23.44 23.82 -10.21
CA LEU A 3 22.10 23.55 -9.69
C LEU A 3 21.23 22.72 -10.68
N ASN A 4 21.35 23.04 -11.99
CA ASN A 4 20.66 22.27 -13.04
C ASN A 4 21.23 20.84 -13.19
N TYR A 5 22.52 20.66 -12.93
CA TYR A 5 23.15 19.34 -12.94
C TYR A 5 22.70 18.50 -11.74
N LEU A 6 22.69 19.11 -10.55
CA LEU A 6 22.18 18.46 -9.31
C LEU A 6 20.69 18.11 -9.42
N MET A 7 19.86 19.00 -9.96
CA MET A 7 18.45 18.71 -10.20
C MET A 7 18.27 17.56 -11.22
N LYS A 8 19.02 17.53 -12.32
CA LYS A 8 18.97 16.42 -13.28
C LYS A 8 19.43 15.09 -12.65
N LEU A 9 20.49 15.13 -11.84
CA LEU A 9 20.97 13.95 -11.12
C LEU A 9 19.92 13.46 -10.11
N PHE A 10 19.34 14.37 -9.35
CA PHE A 10 18.26 14.07 -8.38
C PHE A 10 17.04 13.46 -9.08
N VAL A 11 16.56 14.08 -10.15
CA VAL A 11 15.44 13.57 -10.95
C VAL A 11 15.80 12.21 -11.57
N SER A 12 17.03 12.00 -12.07
CA SER A 12 17.45 10.73 -12.66
C SER A 12 17.50 9.58 -11.65
N ILE A 13 17.88 9.87 -10.39
CA ILE A 13 17.92 8.87 -9.30
C ILE A 13 16.51 8.50 -8.85
N PHE A 14 15.60 9.47 -8.81
CA PHE A 14 14.23 9.26 -8.32
C PHE A 14 13.19 8.96 -9.41
N THR A 15 13.57 8.99 -10.69
CA THR A 15 12.65 8.66 -11.80
C THR A 15 12.83 7.22 -12.24
N LEU A 16 12.02 6.33 -11.73
CA LEU A 16 11.93 4.96 -12.23
C LEU A 16 11.13 4.97 -13.55
N LYS A 17 11.82 4.83 -14.68
CA LYS A 17 11.17 4.74 -16.01
C LYS A 17 10.41 3.45 -16.24
N LYS A 18 10.73 2.37 -15.51
CA LYS A 18 10.07 1.07 -15.56
C LYS A 18 10.23 0.37 -14.21
N ILE A 19 9.20 -0.35 -13.80
CA ILE A 19 9.28 -1.24 -12.64
C ILE A 19 10.30 -2.34 -12.97
N PRO A 20 11.31 -2.59 -12.12
CA PRO A 20 12.28 -3.65 -12.37
C PRO A 20 11.59 -5.01 -12.39
N THR A 21 11.78 -5.78 -13.47
CA THR A 21 11.28 -7.15 -13.57
C THR A 21 12.37 -8.12 -13.10
N LEU A 22 12.05 -8.92 -12.11
CA LEU A 22 12.91 -9.98 -11.58
C LEU A 22 12.49 -11.35 -12.14
N SER A 23 13.31 -12.36 -11.94
CA SER A 23 13.03 -13.73 -12.40
C SER A 23 11.72 -14.33 -11.87
N TRP A 24 11.23 -13.80 -10.74
CA TRP A 24 9.97 -14.20 -10.11
C TRP A 24 8.80 -13.25 -10.42
N SER A 25 9.01 -12.12 -11.10
CA SER A 25 7.94 -11.20 -11.50
C SER A 25 7.01 -11.85 -12.53
N SER A 26 5.73 -11.50 -12.51
CA SER A 26 4.80 -11.89 -13.55
C SER A 26 5.02 -11.06 -14.83
N PHE A 27 4.99 -11.69 -15.99
CA PHE A 27 5.06 -10.99 -17.27
C PHE A 27 3.80 -10.19 -17.59
N ASN A 28 2.63 -10.64 -17.08
CA ASN A 28 1.34 -10.01 -17.30
C ASN A 28 0.69 -9.64 -15.97
N THR A 29 0.14 -8.44 -15.90
CA THR A 29 -0.60 -7.94 -14.71
C THR A 29 -1.89 -8.73 -14.43
N LEU A 30 -2.50 -9.31 -15.46
CA LEU A 30 -3.73 -10.11 -15.37
C LEU A 30 -3.45 -11.63 -15.40
N ASN A 31 -2.26 -12.05 -14.98
CA ASN A 31 -1.92 -13.47 -14.92
C ASN A 31 -2.72 -14.15 -13.78
N LEU A 32 -3.65 -15.04 -14.16
CA LEU A 32 -4.47 -15.82 -13.22
C LEU A 32 -3.77 -17.06 -12.67
N LYS A 33 -2.60 -17.43 -13.22
CA LYS A 33 -1.79 -18.57 -12.76
C LYS A 33 -0.35 -18.12 -12.53
N PRO A 34 -0.10 -17.26 -11.54
CA PRO A 34 1.25 -16.83 -11.22
C PRO A 34 2.07 -17.98 -10.65
N LYS A 35 3.39 -17.90 -10.75
CA LYS A 35 4.29 -18.83 -10.07
C LYS A 35 4.09 -18.72 -8.55
N SER A 36 4.18 -19.84 -7.83
CA SER A 36 4.03 -19.85 -6.37
C SER A 36 4.98 -18.88 -5.66
N ILE A 37 6.20 -18.74 -6.18
CA ILE A 37 7.19 -17.80 -5.66
C ILE A 37 6.74 -16.34 -5.81
N THR A 38 6.12 -15.98 -6.94
CA THR A 38 5.56 -14.63 -7.18
C THR A 38 4.45 -14.32 -6.17
N LEU A 39 3.58 -15.31 -5.93
CA LEU A 39 2.48 -15.18 -4.98
C LEU A 39 3.00 -15.01 -3.54
N LEU A 40 4.05 -15.75 -3.17
CA LEU A 40 4.71 -15.63 -1.86
C LEU A 40 5.26 -14.22 -1.62
N TYR A 41 6.02 -13.68 -2.57
CA TYR A 41 6.56 -12.31 -2.45
C TYR A 41 5.46 -11.25 -2.49
N LEU A 42 4.38 -11.48 -3.25
CA LEU A 42 3.21 -10.61 -3.25
C LEU A 42 2.56 -10.56 -1.86
N ILE A 43 2.24 -11.73 -1.27
CA ILE A 43 1.62 -11.81 0.06
C ILE A 43 2.52 -11.18 1.11
N PHE A 44 3.82 -11.47 1.07
CA PHE A 44 4.80 -10.86 1.97
C PHE A 44 4.80 -9.33 1.84
N GLY A 45 4.82 -8.80 0.61
CA GLY A 45 4.72 -7.36 0.36
C GLY A 45 3.44 -6.74 0.90
N LEU A 46 2.28 -7.41 0.71
CA LEU A 46 1.00 -6.94 1.21
C LEU A 46 0.92 -6.95 2.74
N ILE A 47 1.52 -7.94 3.41
CA ILE A 47 1.64 -7.97 4.87
C ILE A 47 2.49 -6.78 5.35
N LEU A 48 3.64 -6.51 4.71
CA LEU A 48 4.45 -5.34 5.04
C LEU A 48 3.69 -4.03 4.79
N CYS A 49 2.89 -3.93 3.72
CA CYS A 49 2.03 -2.77 3.48
C CYS A 49 1.03 -2.56 4.62
N GLY A 50 0.33 -3.61 5.05
CA GLY A 50 -0.60 -3.55 6.16
C GLY A 50 0.07 -3.16 7.47
N LEU A 51 1.22 -3.76 7.80
CA LEU A 51 2.01 -3.43 8.99
C LEU A 51 2.49 -1.97 8.95
N GLY A 52 3.02 -1.51 7.82
CA GLY A 52 3.46 -0.13 7.65
C GLY A 52 2.31 0.86 7.86
N GLU A 53 1.14 0.62 7.26
CA GLU A 53 -0.06 1.44 7.49
C GLU A 53 -0.50 1.41 8.96
N THR A 54 -0.48 0.24 9.61
CA THR A 54 -0.84 0.12 11.03
C THR A 54 0.09 0.92 11.93
N ILE A 55 1.40 0.88 11.67
CA ILE A 55 2.40 1.66 12.41
C ILE A 55 2.13 3.16 12.26
N LEU A 56 1.79 3.63 11.05
CA LEU A 56 1.44 5.03 10.80
C LEU A 56 0.15 5.44 11.51
N ILE A 57 -0.86 4.56 11.54
CA ILE A 57 -2.11 4.80 12.27
C ILE A 57 -1.83 4.93 13.77
N ALA A 58 -1.05 4.01 14.35
CA ALA A 58 -0.71 4.00 15.77
C ALA A 58 0.15 5.21 16.18
N ALA A 59 1.01 5.71 15.28
CA ALA A 59 1.83 6.90 15.52
C ALA A 59 1.01 8.19 15.73
N SER A 60 -0.22 8.24 15.24
CA SER A 60 -1.14 9.39 15.37
C SER A 60 -0.56 10.73 14.87
N ALA A 61 0.51 10.72 14.09
CA ALA A 61 1.20 11.90 13.57
C ALA A 61 0.81 12.27 12.12
N GLY A 62 -0.06 11.47 11.51
CA GLY A 62 -0.56 11.65 10.16
C GLY A 62 -0.57 10.35 9.37
N VAL A 63 -1.56 10.22 8.49
CA VAL A 63 -1.79 9.03 7.67
C VAL A 63 -2.17 9.44 6.24
N SER A 64 -2.22 8.48 5.32
CA SER A 64 -2.65 8.74 3.94
C SER A 64 -4.10 9.25 3.88
N PRO A 65 -4.49 10.03 2.85
CA PRO A 65 -5.87 10.51 2.70
C PRO A 65 -6.91 9.36 2.70
N TRP A 66 -6.57 8.22 2.15
CA TRP A 66 -7.43 7.03 2.15
C TRP A 66 -7.61 6.44 3.55
N THR A 67 -6.55 6.44 4.32
CA THR A 67 -6.58 5.97 5.71
C THR A 67 -7.37 6.94 6.58
N VAL A 68 -7.26 8.26 6.34
CA VAL A 68 -8.12 9.28 7.00
C VAL A 68 -9.59 9.00 6.72
N LEU A 69 -9.95 8.71 5.46
CA LEU A 69 -11.33 8.37 5.09
C LEU A 69 -11.82 7.12 5.85
N ALA A 70 -10.99 6.07 5.89
CA ALA A 70 -11.33 4.84 6.60
C ALA A 70 -11.47 5.06 8.13
N GLN A 71 -10.57 5.83 8.73
CA GLN A 71 -10.65 6.21 10.15
C GLN A 71 -11.91 7.05 10.44
N GLY A 72 -12.21 8.04 9.60
CA GLY A 72 -13.41 8.86 9.75
C GLY A 72 -14.70 8.01 9.68
N LEU A 73 -14.74 7.02 8.77
CA LEU A 73 -15.85 6.09 8.66
C LEU A 73 -15.91 5.16 9.88
N SER A 74 -14.77 4.68 10.38
CA SER A 74 -14.65 3.86 11.59
C SER A 74 -15.25 4.59 12.81
N VAL A 75 -14.85 5.83 13.04
CA VAL A 75 -15.36 6.66 14.14
C VAL A 75 -16.87 6.87 14.04
N LYS A 76 -17.40 7.06 12.83
CA LYS A 76 -18.82 7.33 12.62
C LYS A 76 -19.69 6.08 12.72
N THR A 77 -19.18 4.92 12.33
CA THR A 77 -19.94 3.66 12.26
C THR A 77 -19.70 2.73 13.44
N GLY A 78 -18.61 2.93 14.19
CA GLY A 78 -18.16 2.03 15.25
C GLY A 78 -17.49 0.74 14.76
N TYR A 79 -17.26 0.60 13.45
CA TYR A 79 -16.55 -0.54 12.87
C TYR A 79 -15.04 -0.39 13.05
N SER A 80 -14.30 -1.52 12.95
CA SER A 80 -12.83 -1.49 12.97
C SER A 80 -12.25 -0.72 11.78
N ILE A 81 -11.01 -0.22 11.93
CA ILE A 81 -10.32 0.52 10.87
C ILE A 81 -10.04 -0.39 9.66
N GLY A 82 -9.71 -1.67 9.89
CA GLY A 82 -9.52 -2.62 8.80
C GLY A 82 -10.82 -2.88 8.05
N LEU A 83 -11.93 -3.13 8.75
CA LEU A 83 -13.22 -3.34 8.09
C LEU A 83 -13.64 -2.12 7.25
N THR A 84 -13.47 -0.91 7.76
CA THR A 84 -13.77 0.31 6.99
C THR A 84 -12.82 0.51 5.83
N THR A 85 -11.53 0.16 5.97
CA THR A 85 -10.56 0.13 4.87
C THR A 85 -10.98 -0.88 3.78
N PHE A 86 -11.47 -2.05 4.16
CA PHE A 86 -12.01 -3.05 3.24
C PHE A 86 -13.22 -2.51 2.48
N ILE A 87 -14.19 -1.91 3.19
CA ILE A 87 -15.40 -1.33 2.57
C ILE A 87 -15.01 -0.22 1.57
N VAL A 88 -14.12 0.69 1.96
CA VAL A 88 -13.62 1.75 1.07
C VAL A 88 -12.94 1.15 -0.16
N SER A 89 -12.14 0.10 0.00
CA SER A 89 -11.47 -0.58 -1.11
C SER A 89 -12.47 -1.22 -2.08
N ILE A 90 -13.54 -1.84 -1.58
CA ILE A 90 -14.63 -2.38 -2.41
C ILE A 90 -15.34 -1.24 -3.18
N CYS A 91 -15.66 -0.14 -2.51
CA CYS A 91 -16.27 1.02 -3.18
C CYS A 91 -15.38 1.55 -4.32
N VAL A 92 -14.07 1.63 -4.07
CA VAL A 92 -13.09 2.03 -5.11
C VAL A 92 -13.07 1.04 -6.28
N LEU A 93 -13.10 -0.28 -6.00
CA LEU A 93 -13.17 -1.29 -7.05
C LEU A 93 -14.47 -1.21 -7.87
N CYS A 94 -15.59 -0.82 -7.25
CA CYS A 94 -16.83 -0.56 -7.98
C CYS A 94 -16.68 0.61 -8.97
N LEU A 95 -15.88 1.64 -8.62
CA LEU A 95 -15.57 2.75 -9.51
C LEU A 95 -14.66 2.34 -10.69
N TRP A 96 -13.96 1.22 -10.62
CA TRP A 96 -13.19 0.69 -11.75
C TRP A 96 -14.06 0.19 -12.89
N ILE A 97 -15.33 -0.21 -12.60
CA ILE A 97 -16.26 -0.71 -13.62
C ILE A 97 -16.50 0.34 -14.73
N PRO A 98 -16.91 1.60 -14.41
CA PRO A 98 -17.06 2.63 -15.43
C PRO A 98 -15.72 3.05 -16.07
N LEU A 99 -14.59 2.92 -15.34
CA LEU A 99 -13.25 3.22 -15.84
C LEU A 99 -12.65 2.09 -16.70
N LYS A 100 -13.40 0.96 -16.86
CA LYS A 100 -12.98 -0.23 -17.62
C LYS A 100 -11.62 -0.81 -17.17
N GLN A 101 -11.24 -0.56 -15.92
CA GLN A 101 -10.04 -1.14 -15.33
C GLN A 101 -10.29 -2.60 -14.94
N LYS A 102 -9.29 -3.46 -15.14
CA LYS A 102 -9.40 -4.89 -14.82
C LYS A 102 -8.60 -5.20 -13.55
N PRO A 103 -9.26 -5.64 -12.46
CA PRO A 103 -8.56 -6.02 -11.25
C PRO A 103 -7.74 -7.30 -11.48
N GLY A 104 -6.46 -7.27 -11.09
CA GLY A 104 -5.60 -8.44 -11.07
C GLY A 104 -5.70 -9.21 -9.74
N ILE A 105 -5.00 -10.35 -9.64
CA ILE A 105 -4.91 -11.13 -8.39
C ILE A 105 -4.32 -10.26 -7.27
N GLY A 106 -3.31 -9.45 -7.57
CA GLY A 106 -2.71 -8.54 -6.61
C GLY A 106 -3.70 -7.51 -6.06
N THR A 107 -4.59 -6.99 -6.91
CA THR A 107 -5.65 -6.06 -6.51
C THR A 107 -6.62 -6.70 -5.51
N ILE A 108 -7.06 -7.93 -5.79
CA ILE A 108 -8.00 -8.66 -4.92
C ILE A 108 -7.33 -8.99 -3.58
N LEU A 109 -6.10 -9.53 -3.61
CA LEU A 109 -5.37 -9.85 -2.40
C LEU A 109 -5.03 -8.62 -1.56
N ASN A 110 -4.70 -7.48 -2.19
CA ASN A 110 -4.49 -6.20 -1.50
C ASN A 110 -5.75 -5.78 -0.73
N THR A 111 -6.91 -5.87 -1.37
CA THR A 111 -8.20 -5.51 -0.77
C THR A 111 -8.52 -6.33 0.48
N ILE A 112 -8.01 -7.57 0.58
CA ILE A 112 -8.31 -8.47 1.70
C ILE A 112 -7.19 -8.44 2.74
N ILE A 113 -5.93 -8.61 2.32
CA ILE A 113 -4.80 -8.83 3.23
C ILE A 113 -4.48 -7.56 4.02
N VAL A 114 -4.40 -6.39 3.37
CA VAL A 114 -4.03 -5.14 4.04
C VAL A 114 -5.01 -4.79 5.16
N PRO A 115 -6.35 -4.79 4.96
CA PRO A 115 -7.31 -4.56 6.02
C PRO A 115 -7.23 -5.56 7.18
N VAL A 116 -7.06 -6.84 6.87
CA VAL A 116 -6.93 -7.90 7.90
C VAL A 116 -5.67 -7.67 8.74
N VAL A 117 -4.54 -7.34 8.10
CA VAL A 117 -3.30 -7.06 8.83
C VAL A 117 -3.46 -5.83 9.71
N ILE A 118 -4.16 -4.77 9.25
CA ILE A 118 -4.44 -3.59 10.07
C ILE A 118 -5.21 -3.98 11.34
N ASP A 119 -6.31 -4.71 11.21
CA ASP A 119 -7.15 -5.08 12.36
C ASP A 119 -6.44 -6.01 13.34
N VAL A 120 -5.63 -6.94 12.82
CA VAL A 120 -4.89 -7.89 13.66
C VAL A 120 -3.72 -7.22 14.38
N SER A 121 -2.99 -6.31 13.71
CA SER A 121 -1.76 -5.75 14.27
C SER A 121 -1.98 -4.48 15.09
N LEU A 122 -3.02 -3.70 14.81
CA LEU A 122 -3.28 -2.43 15.49
C LEU A 122 -3.37 -2.54 17.03
N PRO A 123 -4.03 -3.55 17.62
CA PRO A 123 -4.13 -3.68 19.08
C PRO A 123 -2.78 -3.93 19.79
N PHE A 124 -1.77 -4.39 19.06
CA PHE A 124 -0.45 -4.71 19.62
C PHE A 124 0.55 -3.55 19.52
N LEU A 125 0.21 -2.48 18.80
CA LEU A 125 1.11 -1.36 18.61
C LEU A 125 0.89 -0.28 19.64
N PRO A 126 1.99 0.26 20.24
CA PRO A 126 1.89 1.37 21.17
C PRO A 126 1.50 2.66 20.45
N THR A 127 0.69 3.47 21.12
CA THR A 127 0.37 4.86 20.71
C THR A 127 1.23 5.81 21.53
N PRO A 128 2.36 6.28 21.01
CA PRO A 128 3.28 7.10 21.78
C PRO A 128 2.72 8.50 22.02
N GLU A 129 2.87 9.02 23.25
CA GLU A 129 2.46 10.39 23.61
C GLU A 129 3.54 11.42 23.25
N LEU A 130 4.82 11.02 23.32
CA LEU A 130 5.94 11.91 23.04
C LEU A 130 6.19 12.02 21.53
N ILE A 131 6.26 13.25 21.04
CA ILE A 131 6.45 13.57 19.61
C ILE A 131 7.69 12.89 19.00
N VAL A 132 8.76 12.71 19.77
CA VAL A 132 9.98 12.06 19.31
C VAL A 132 9.70 10.58 18.93
N PHE A 133 8.95 9.86 19.76
CA PHE A 133 8.59 8.47 19.48
C PHE A 133 7.56 8.37 18.35
N GLN A 134 6.65 9.33 18.22
CA GLN A 134 5.73 9.43 17.07
C GLN A 134 6.52 9.57 15.78
N ILE A 135 7.51 10.48 15.72
CA ILE A 135 8.35 10.69 14.54
C ILE A 135 9.13 9.40 14.19
N LEU A 136 9.74 8.76 15.19
CA LEU A 136 10.46 7.50 14.97
C LEU A 136 9.54 6.41 14.41
N GLN A 137 8.33 6.29 14.98
CA GLN A 137 7.33 5.32 14.53
C GLN A 137 6.88 5.63 13.09
N VAL A 138 6.69 6.91 12.73
CA VAL A 138 6.38 7.31 11.35
C VAL A 138 7.49 6.93 10.40
N ILE A 139 8.76 7.18 10.73
CA ILE A 139 9.89 6.83 9.88
C ILE A 139 9.92 5.31 9.64
N ILE A 140 9.76 4.51 10.69
CA ILE A 140 9.72 3.05 10.59
C ILE A 140 8.53 2.62 9.72
N GLY A 141 7.35 3.17 9.96
CA GLY A 141 6.14 2.87 9.20
C GLY A 141 6.29 3.16 7.70
N VAL A 142 6.86 4.32 7.35
CA VAL A 142 7.11 4.71 5.96
C VAL A 142 8.11 3.77 5.28
N VAL A 143 9.19 3.38 5.97
CA VAL A 143 10.19 2.46 5.42
C VAL A 143 9.57 1.08 5.18
N ILE A 144 8.82 0.54 6.14
CA ILE A 144 8.16 -0.76 6.01
C ILE A 144 7.11 -0.72 4.91
N LEU A 145 6.30 0.34 4.85
CA LEU A 145 5.30 0.54 3.79
C LEU A 145 5.97 0.61 2.41
N GLY A 146 7.06 1.37 2.28
CA GLY A 146 7.81 1.50 1.04
C GLY A 146 8.40 0.17 0.56
N LEU A 147 8.96 -0.63 1.47
CA LEU A 147 9.42 -1.99 1.15
C LEU A 147 8.26 -2.88 0.69
N GLY A 148 7.12 -2.84 1.41
CA GLY A 148 5.93 -3.60 1.05
C GLY A 148 5.42 -3.26 -0.34
N ILE A 149 5.30 -1.96 -0.66
CA ILE A 149 4.92 -1.47 -1.99
C ILE A 149 5.92 -1.93 -3.05
N GLY A 150 7.22 -1.92 -2.75
CA GLY A 150 8.27 -2.40 -3.64
C GLY A 150 8.06 -3.86 -4.04
N PHE A 151 7.90 -4.77 -3.07
CA PHE A 151 7.63 -6.19 -3.33
C PHE A 151 6.33 -6.39 -4.11
N TYR A 152 5.29 -5.70 -3.72
CA TYR A 152 3.99 -5.76 -4.36
C TYR A 152 4.05 -5.33 -5.84
N LEU A 153 4.69 -4.19 -6.16
CA LEU A 153 4.81 -3.69 -7.53
C LEU A 153 5.69 -4.59 -8.40
N ILE A 154 6.80 -5.13 -7.84
CA ILE A 154 7.69 -6.06 -8.55
C ILE A 154 6.97 -7.37 -8.89
N ALA A 155 6.02 -7.83 -8.07
CA ALA A 155 5.22 -9.02 -8.36
C ALA A 155 4.40 -8.87 -9.65
N ASN A 156 4.01 -7.64 -10.03
CA ASN A 156 3.31 -7.29 -11.27
C ASN A 156 2.04 -8.12 -11.51
N LEU A 157 1.18 -8.22 -10.49
CA LEU A 157 -0.09 -8.96 -10.53
C LEU A 157 -1.34 -8.06 -10.43
N GLY A 158 -1.20 -6.82 -10.85
CA GLY A 158 -2.24 -5.79 -10.87
C GLY A 158 -1.98 -4.68 -9.84
N PRO A 159 -2.39 -3.44 -10.10
CA PRO A 159 -2.23 -2.32 -9.18
C PRO A 159 -3.18 -2.47 -7.98
N GLY A 160 -2.85 -1.80 -6.86
CA GLY A 160 -3.78 -1.67 -5.72
C GLY A 160 -5.07 -0.97 -6.11
N PRO A 161 -6.16 -1.17 -5.36
CA PRO A 161 -7.44 -0.50 -5.66
C PRO A 161 -7.30 1.01 -5.83
N ARG A 162 -6.54 1.63 -4.95
CA ARG A 162 -6.26 3.08 -4.92
C ARG A 162 -5.37 3.51 -6.08
N ASP A 163 -4.32 2.74 -6.35
CA ASP A 163 -3.32 3.06 -7.39
C ASP A 163 -3.93 3.00 -8.79
N GLY A 164 -4.77 1.99 -9.05
CA GLY A 164 -5.46 1.86 -10.30
C GLY A 164 -6.50 2.96 -10.56
N LEU A 165 -7.08 3.55 -9.51
CA LEU A 165 -7.97 4.71 -9.64
C LEU A 165 -7.18 5.97 -10.06
N MET A 166 -5.92 6.09 -9.64
CA MET A 166 -5.05 7.24 -9.95
C MET A 166 -4.39 7.15 -11.33
N THR A 167 -4.26 5.96 -11.88
CA THR A 167 -3.53 5.69 -13.14
C THR A 167 -4.45 5.38 -14.32
N GLY A 168 -5.76 5.30 -14.09
CA GLY A 168 -6.80 4.98 -15.09
C GLY A 168 -7.23 6.10 -16.01
#